data_5c7658f4fe0f351d75242737c1120e77
#
_entry.id   5c7658f4fe0f351d75242737c1120e77
#
_cell.length_a   1.000
_cell.length_b   1.000
_cell.length_c   1.000
_cell.angle_alpha   90.00
_cell.angle_beta   90.00
_cell.angle_gamma   90.00
#
_symmetry.space_group_name_H-M   'P 1'
#
loop_
_entity.id
_entity.type
_entity.pdbx_description
1 polymer ?
#
loop_
_entity_poly.entity_id
_entity_poly.type
_entity_poly.pdbx_seq_one_letter_code
_entity_poly.pdbx_strand_id
1 'polypeptide(L)'
;MPYLQERLPDFTPVGAPRRLPEGNLNVVWRVPGAGRSVIVKYAPPYIAADPDTPLDPSRLTIEARCLDALGPDGRLSGLSQSAVRPPRVLDFNDDGHVLVMEDLGDRPTLGRWLHEHDPEAVRERTPAIGQQLGTFVGTLHAATTDDAACADTFDNRPMQETRYAVQYKGVTGMLRAAGVPDAEALGRRAVALGEALLAPGRCLTMGDLWPPSVLVAEDGLRLIDWELAHYGRPLQDVAHLLGHLWMQRHRAPSPAVADAVGALRTAFLDAYWTALGNVADALWTEQE
;
A
#
# COMPACT_ATOMS: atom_id res chain seq x y z
N MET A 1 28.40 -6.23 -3.91
CA MET A 1 27.44 -7.05 -4.62
C MET A 1 27.57 -8.57 -4.39
N PRO A 2 28.45 -9.04 -3.49
CA PRO A 2 28.55 -10.49 -3.22
C PRO A 2 27.22 -11.11 -2.78
N TYR A 3 26.46 -10.39 -1.93
CA TYR A 3 25.14 -10.81 -1.46
C TYR A 3 24.18 -11.22 -2.61
N LEU A 4 23.99 -10.36 -3.62
CA LEU A 4 23.08 -10.68 -4.72
C LEU A 4 23.58 -11.83 -5.61
N GLN A 5 24.90 -11.97 -5.77
CA GLN A 5 25.47 -13.08 -6.54
C GLN A 5 25.28 -14.42 -5.83
N GLU A 6 25.32 -14.43 -4.50
CA GLU A 6 25.07 -15.62 -3.70
C GLU A 6 23.58 -16.00 -3.70
N ARG A 7 22.69 -15.03 -3.53
CA ARG A 7 21.24 -15.24 -3.36
C ARG A 7 20.47 -15.38 -4.68
N LEU A 8 20.98 -14.76 -5.76
CA LEU A 8 20.38 -14.80 -7.10
C LEU A 8 21.43 -15.24 -8.12
N PRO A 9 21.70 -16.56 -8.27
CA PRO A 9 22.74 -17.07 -9.16
C PRO A 9 22.58 -16.61 -10.62
N ASP A 10 21.36 -16.41 -11.08
CA ASP A 10 21.02 -15.99 -12.45
C ASP A 10 21.04 -14.44 -12.63
N PHE A 11 21.43 -13.71 -11.60
CA PHE A 11 21.51 -12.24 -11.65
C PHE A 11 22.96 -11.78 -11.63
N THR A 12 23.40 -11.17 -12.74
CA THR A 12 24.73 -10.58 -12.84
C THR A 12 24.60 -9.05 -12.71
N PRO A 13 24.99 -8.46 -11.56
CA PRO A 13 24.98 -7.02 -11.40
C PRO A 13 25.91 -6.33 -12.40
N VAL A 14 25.44 -5.20 -12.99
CA VAL A 14 26.24 -4.33 -13.86
C VAL A 14 26.10 -2.88 -13.39
N GLY A 15 27.23 -2.21 -13.15
CA GLY A 15 27.24 -0.82 -12.66
C GLY A 15 26.94 -0.69 -11.16
N ALA A 16 26.78 0.56 -10.72
CA ALA A 16 26.54 0.90 -9.32
C ALA A 16 25.06 0.88 -8.97
N PRO A 17 24.66 0.41 -7.75
CA PRO A 17 23.32 0.56 -7.25
C PRO A 17 22.93 2.04 -7.13
N ARG A 18 21.67 2.34 -7.44
CA ARG A 18 21.08 3.66 -7.24
C ARG A 18 20.09 3.62 -6.09
N ARG A 19 20.33 4.41 -5.05
CA ARG A 19 19.34 4.58 -3.99
C ARG A 19 18.11 5.30 -4.54
N LEU A 20 16.92 4.77 -4.22
CA LEU A 20 15.66 5.42 -4.55
C LEU A 20 15.28 6.37 -3.39
N PRO A 21 14.97 7.65 -3.68
CA PRO A 21 14.76 8.66 -2.63
C PRO A 21 13.42 8.54 -1.91
N GLU A 22 12.48 7.77 -2.46
CA GLU A 22 11.08 7.75 -2.02
C GLU A 22 10.79 6.79 -0.85
N GLY A 23 11.80 6.06 -0.36
CA GLY A 23 11.66 5.15 0.78
C GLY A 23 11.73 5.89 2.12
N ASN A 24 10.58 6.18 2.75
CA ASN A 24 10.55 6.84 4.06
C ASN A 24 10.92 5.87 5.20
N LEU A 25 10.34 4.67 5.21
CA LEU A 25 10.54 3.69 6.30
C LEU A 25 11.74 2.78 6.04
N ASN A 26 12.05 2.48 4.79
CA ASN A 26 13.09 1.54 4.37
C ASN A 26 14.15 2.22 3.49
N VAL A 27 15.30 1.55 3.40
CA VAL A 27 16.32 1.93 2.42
C VAL A 27 16.14 1.07 1.18
N VAL A 28 15.92 1.72 0.03
CA VAL A 28 15.59 1.04 -1.22
C VAL A 28 16.64 1.37 -2.28
N TRP A 29 17.15 0.33 -2.95
CA TRP A 29 18.07 0.47 -4.07
C TRP A 29 17.53 -0.22 -5.32
N ARG A 30 17.72 0.41 -6.46
CA ARG A 30 17.67 -0.25 -7.76
C ARG A 30 19.07 -0.71 -8.12
N VAL A 31 19.21 -2.00 -8.39
CA VAL A 31 20.47 -2.61 -8.79
C VAL A 31 20.36 -3.05 -10.24
N PRO A 32 21.13 -2.41 -11.16
CA PRO A 32 21.13 -2.82 -12.56
C PRO A 32 21.85 -4.16 -12.73
N GLY A 33 21.34 -5.03 -13.60
CA GLY A 33 21.92 -6.30 -13.97
C GLY A 33 21.91 -6.53 -15.48
N ALA A 34 22.62 -7.54 -15.94
CA ALA A 34 22.61 -7.93 -17.33
C ALA A 34 21.22 -8.41 -17.74
N GLY A 35 20.52 -7.62 -18.57
CA GLY A 35 19.19 -7.92 -19.09
C GLY A 35 18.01 -7.53 -18.20
N ARG A 36 18.20 -7.32 -16.90
CA ARG A 36 17.15 -6.84 -15.98
C ARG A 36 17.77 -6.10 -14.81
N SER A 37 16.99 -5.24 -14.15
CA SER A 37 17.29 -4.69 -12.82
C SER A 37 16.46 -5.37 -11.74
N VAL A 38 16.86 -5.20 -10.49
CA VAL A 38 16.11 -5.66 -9.31
C VAL A 38 16.01 -4.54 -8.29
N ILE A 39 14.97 -4.59 -7.46
CA ILE A 39 14.83 -3.73 -6.30
C ILE A 39 15.31 -4.48 -5.07
N VAL A 40 16.15 -3.84 -4.27
CA VAL A 40 16.62 -4.33 -2.96
C VAL A 40 16.08 -3.39 -1.90
N LYS A 41 15.24 -3.90 -1.02
CA LYS A 41 14.63 -3.18 0.10
C LYS A 41 15.23 -3.70 1.40
N TYR A 42 15.74 -2.82 2.24
CA TYR A 42 16.29 -3.13 3.57
C TYR A 42 15.49 -2.38 4.62
N ALA A 43 15.02 -3.10 5.63
CA ALA A 43 14.33 -2.54 6.77
C ALA A 43 15.30 -2.36 7.95
N PRO A 44 15.80 -1.14 8.21
CA PRO A 44 16.57 -0.88 9.41
C PRO A 44 15.65 -0.93 10.65
N PRO A 45 16.22 -1.11 11.89
CA PRO A 45 15.46 -1.08 13.13
C PRO A 45 15.05 0.36 13.55
N TYR A 46 14.88 1.23 12.57
CA TYR A 46 14.46 2.63 12.72
C TYR A 46 13.81 3.11 11.41
N ILE A 47 13.18 4.28 11.43
CA ILE A 47 12.65 4.92 10.23
C ILE A 47 13.82 5.44 9.38
N ALA A 48 13.97 4.98 8.14
CA ALA A 48 15.12 5.35 7.28
C ALA A 48 15.26 6.86 7.02
N ALA A 49 14.15 7.60 7.05
CA ALA A 49 14.12 9.06 6.93
C ALA A 49 14.34 9.79 8.28
N ASP A 50 14.18 9.09 9.41
CA ASP A 50 14.33 9.62 10.77
C ASP A 50 14.98 8.55 11.67
N PRO A 51 16.32 8.41 11.63
CA PRO A 51 17.04 7.35 12.33
C PRO A 51 16.91 7.37 13.85
N ASP A 52 16.45 8.47 14.43
CA ASP A 52 16.23 8.59 15.88
C ASP A 52 14.91 7.94 16.33
N THR A 53 14.01 7.61 15.38
CA THR A 53 12.74 6.94 15.67
C THR A 53 12.86 5.43 15.43
N PRO A 54 12.82 4.59 16.49
CA PRO A 54 12.84 3.13 16.36
C PRO A 54 11.65 2.61 15.57
N LEU A 55 11.87 1.58 14.75
CA LEU A 55 10.82 0.91 13.99
C LEU A 55 11.15 -0.58 13.84
N ASP A 56 10.18 -1.45 14.09
CA ASP A 56 10.36 -2.88 14.00
C ASP A 56 10.69 -3.33 12.56
N PRO A 57 11.84 -3.98 12.32
CA PRO A 57 12.23 -4.41 10.98
C PRO A 57 11.44 -5.63 10.49
N SER A 58 10.72 -6.37 11.36
CA SER A 58 9.88 -7.50 10.98
C SER A 58 8.73 -7.13 10.02
N ARG A 59 8.45 -5.83 9.87
CA ARG A 59 7.52 -5.31 8.85
C ARG A 59 7.86 -5.82 7.44
N LEU A 60 9.14 -6.05 7.14
CA LEU A 60 9.57 -6.55 5.84
C LEU A 60 9.24 -8.04 5.64
N THR A 61 9.19 -8.82 6.73
CA THR A 61 8.70 -10.20 6.72
C THR A 61 7.22 -10.24 6.30
N ILE A 62 6.41 -9.31 6.80
CA ILE A 62 5.01 -9.20 6.40
C ILE A 62 4.89 -8.81 4.92
N GLU A 63 5.67 -7.85 4.46
CA GLU A 63 5.70 -7.49 3.03
C GLU A 63 6.06 -8.71 2.17
N ALA A 64 7.13 -9.42 2.49
CA ALA A 64 7.54 -10.61 1.73
C ALA A 64 6.43 -11.67 1.69
N ARG A 65 5.79 -11.95 2.84
CA ARG A 65 4.66 -12.90 2.91
C ARG A 65 3.46 -12.48 2.07
N CYS A 66 3.12 -11.18 2.05
CA CYS A 66 2.04 -10.65 1.21
C CYS A 66 2.37 -10.82 -0.27
N LEU A 67 3.59 -10.46 -0.68
CA LEU A 67 4.03 -10.59 -2.06
C LEU A 67 4.09 -12.04 -2.51
N ASP A 68 4.54 -12.96 -1.66
CA ASP A 68 4.54 -14.40 -1.94
C ASP A 68 3.10 -14.95 -2.03
N ALA A 69 2.21 -14.57 -1.11
CA ALA A 69 0.82 -15.02 -1.14
C ALA A 69 0.08 -14.55 -2.41
N LEU A 70 0.39 -13.34 -2.90
CA LEU A 70 -0.15 -12.77 -4.12
C LEU A 70 0.66 -13.15 -5.37
N GLY A 71 1.82 -13.77 -5.20
CA GLY A 71 2.69 -14.24 -6.28
C GLY A 71 2.08 -15.39 -7.09
N PRO A 72 2.73 -15.79 -8.20
CA PRO A 72 2.17 -16.80 -9.13
C PRO A 72 1.82 -18.14 -8.49
N ASP A 73 2.60 -18.55 -7.48
CA ASP A 73 2.46 -19.83 -6.78
C ASP A 73 1.79 -19.68 -5.40
N GLY A 74 1.39 -18.46 -5.05
CA GLY A 74 0.81 -18.13 -3.76
C GLY A 74 -0.68 -18.49 -3.64
N ARG A 75 -1.15 -18.60 -2.40
CA ARG A 75 -2.56 -18.92 -2.10
C ARG A 75 -3.58 -17.91 -2.65
N LEU A 76 -3.17 -16.67 -2.89
CA LEU A 76 -3.97 -15.58 -3.42
C LEU A 76 -3.58 -15.24 -4.88
N SER A 77 -2.87 -16.13 -5.57
CA SER A 77 -2.38 -15.92 -6.94
C SER A 77 -3.49 -15.57 -7.96
N GLY A 78 -4.70 -16.08 -7.74
CA GLY A 78 -5.86 -15.74 -8.58
C GLY A 78 -6.18 -14.23 -8.62
N LEU A 79 -5.86 -13.48 -7.59
CA LEU A 79 -6.06 -12.02 -7.53
C LEU A 79 -5.08 -11.28 -8.44
N SER A 80 -3.86 -11.78 -8.56
CA SER A 80 -2.78 -11.17 -9.36
C SER A 80 -2.84 -11.50 -10.85
N GLN A 81 -3.79 -12.30 -11.28
CA GLN A 81 -4.08 -12.54 -12.71
C GLN A 81 -4.91 -11.41 -13.34
N SER A 82 -5.39 -10.48 -12.52
CA SER A 82 -6.08 -9.28 -12.96
C SER A 82 -5.09 -8.22 -13.48
N ALA A 83 -5.63 -7.09 -13.95
CA ALA A 83 -4.84 -5.91 -14.33
C ALA A 83 -4.08 -5.27 -13.13
N VAL A 84 -4.23 -5.80 -11.91
CA VAL A 84 -3.58 -5.31 -10.70
C VAL A 84 -2.71 -6.41 -10.11
N ARG A 85 -1.44 -6.14 -9.87
CA ARG A 85 -0.53 -7.08 -9.23
C ARG A 85 0.57 -6.38 -8.43
N PRO A 86 1.12 -7.02 -7.38
CA PRO A 86 2.33 -6.57 -6.72
C PRO A 86 3.59 -6.94 -7.54
N PRO A 87 4.79 -6.45 -7.14
CA PRO A 87 6.06 -6.99 -7.64
C PRO A 87 6.26 -8.43 -7.17
N ARG A 88 7.00 -9.22 -7.95
CA ARG A 88 7.37 -10.59 -7.56
C ARG A 88 8.55 -10.57 -6.59
N VAL A 89 8.50 -11.41 -5.56
CA VAL A 89 9.66 -11.71 -4.72
C VAL A 89 10.68 -12.53 -5.53
N LEU A 90 11.93 -12.14 -5.44
CA LEU A 90 13.05 -12.86 -6.05
C LEU A 90 13.91 -13.54 -4.99
N ASP A 91 14.05 -12.94 -3.82
CA ASP A 91 14.70 -13.47 -2.64
C ASP A 91 14.27 -12.72 -1.39
N PHE A 92 14.22 -13.41 -0.26
CA PHE A 92 14.00 -12.80 1.04
C PHE A 92 14.95 -13.39 2.08
N ASN A 93 15.64 -12.51 2.80
CA ASN A 93 16.48 -12.84 3.93
C ASN A 93 15.86 -12.26 5.20
N ASP A 94 15.20 -13.11 5.98
CA ASP A 94 14.50 -12.71 7.19
C ASP A 94 15.47 -12.20 8.27
N ASP A 95 16.57 -12.92 8.51
CA ASP A 95 17.59 -12.54 9.51
C ASP A 95 18.24 -11.19 9.20
N GLY A 96 18.45 -10.90 7.91
CA GLY A 96 19.07 -9.66 7.44
C GLY A 96 18.06 -8.54 7.14
N HIS A 97 16.77 -8.82 7.23
CA HIS A 97 15.69 -7.91 6.84
C HIS A 97 15.88 -7.30 5.45
N VAL A 98 16.22 -8.14 4.48
CA VAL A 98 16.48 -7.74 3.08
C VAL A 98 15.53 -8.47 2.16
N LEU A 99 14.74 -7.72 1.41
CA LEU A 99 13.84 -8.21 0.36
C LEU A 99 14.38 -7.83 -1.01
N VAL A 100 14.54 -8.81 -1.89
CA VAL A 100 14.87 -8.58 -3.30
C VAL A 100 13.65 -8.88 -4.14
N MET A 101 13.24 -7.93 -4.96
CA MET A 101 12.02 -8.03 -5.76
C MET A 101 12.20 -7.55 -7.18
N GLU A 102 11.23 -7.85 -8.01
CA GLU A 102 11.10 -7.38 -9.38
C GLU A 102 11.21 -5.87 -9.45
N ASP A 103 12.03 -5.35 -10.37
CA ASP A 103 12.01 -3.93 -10.73
C ASP A 103 10.89 -3.67 -11.74
N LEU A 104 9.93 -2.89 -11.33
CA LEU A 104 8.77 -2.52 -12.16
C LEU A 104 9.07 -1.37 -13.14
N GLY A 105 10.31 -0.87 -13.16
CA GLY A 105 10.74 0.25 -13.99
C GLY A 105 10.31 1.62 -13.44
N ASP A 106 10.56 2.66 -14.24
CA ASP A 106 10.21 4.04 -13.88
C ASP A 106 8.74 4.32 -14.28
N ARG A 107 7.81 3.93 -13.44
CA ARG A 107 6.37 4.17 -13.61
C ARG A 107 5.92 5.28 -12.69
N PRO A 108 5.02 6.17 -13.12
CA PRO A 108 4.46 7.19 -12.24
C PRO A 108 3.58 6.53 -11.16
N THR A 109 3.65 7.05 -9.95
CA THR A 109 2.63 6.77 -8.93
C THR A 109 1.28 7.34 -9.39
N LEU A 110 0.17 6.82 -8.87
CA LEU A 110 -1.15 7.33 -9.19
C LEU A 110 -1.27 8.84 -8.89
N GLY A 111 -0.66 9.30 -7.80
CA GLY A 111 -0.65 10.73 -7.46
C GLY A 111 0.05 11.57 -8.54
N ARG A 112 1.26 11.18 -8.95
CA ARG A 112 1.99 11.85 -10.02
C ARG A 112 1.24 11.75 -11.35
N TRP A 113 0.72 10.59 -11.68
CA TRP A 113 -0.01 10.36 -12.91
C TRP A 113 -1.23 11.27 -13.03
N LEU A 114 -2.01 11.44 -11.95
CA LEU A 114 -3.17 12.34 -11.91
C LEU A 114 -2.81 13.82 -12.15
N HIS A 115 -1.62 14.24 -11.74
CA HIS A 115 -1.23 15.66 -11.78
C HIS A 115 -0.31 16.04 -12.94
N GLU A 116 0.48 15.10 -13.45
CA GLU A 116 1.54 15.35 -14.42
C GLU A 116 1.19 14.88 -15.85
N HIS A 117 0.13 14.06 -16.02
CA HIS A 117 -0.29 13.60 -17.35
C HIS A 117 -1.30 14.55 -17.99
N ASP A 118 -1.48 14.37 -19.29
CA ASP A 118 -2.49 15.09 -20.06
C ASP A 118 -3.90 14.92 -19.43
N PRO A 119 -4.63 16.01 -19.15
CA PRO A 119 -5.94 15.95 -18.47
C PRO A 119 -6.97 15.07 -19.20
N GLU A 120 -6.90 15.00 -20.52
CA GLU A 120 -7.84 14.14 -21.29
C GLU A 120 -7.51 12.66 -21.08
N ALA A 121 -6.24 12.27 -21.14
CA ALA A 121 -5.80 10.92 -20.83
C ALA A 121 -6.14 10.53 -19.38
N VAL A 122 -6.01 11.47 -18.44
CA VAL A 122 -6.43 11.29 -17.05
C VAL A 122 -7.92 11.03 -16.97
N ARG A 123 -8.74 11.86 -17.62
CA ARG A 123 -10.19 11.72 -17.64
C ARG A 123 -10.68 10.39 -18.22
N GLU A 124 -10.06 9.94 -19.30
CA GLU A 124 -10.43 8.70 -19.98
C GLU A 124 -10.10 7.45 -19.17
N ARG A 125 -8.96 7.46 -18.46
CA ARG A 125 -8.43 6.25 -17.82
C ARG A 125 -8.82 6.08 -16.34
N THR A 126 -9.16 7.17 -15.64
CA THR A 126 -9.49 7.12 -14.20
C THR A 126 -10.64 6.18 -13.83
N PRO A 127 -11.75 6.04 -14.60
CA PRO A 127 -12.78 5.07 -14.28
C PRO A 127 -12.27 3.63 -14.28
N ALA A 128 -11.45 3.27 -15.28
CA ALA A 128 -10.84 1.93 -15.35
C ALA A 128 -9.85 1.68 -14.19
N ILE A 129 -9.05 2.67 -13.82
CA ILE A 129 -8.16 2.60 -12.64
C ILE A 129 -8.98 2.35 -11.37
N GLY A 130 -10.05 3.12 -11.17
CA GLY A 130 -10.96 2.95 -10.03
C GLY A 130 -11.57 1.55 -10.00
N GLN A 131 -12.10 1.08 -11.11
CA GLN A 131 -12.67 -0.26 -11.25
C GLN A 131 -11.65 -1.36 -10.93
N GLN A 132 -10.44 -1.27 -11.49
CA GLN A 132 -9.37 -2.26 -11.25
C GLN A 132 -8.98 -2.32 -9.76
N LEU A 133 -8.76 -1.17 -9.12
CA LEU A 133 -8.43 -1.10 -7.71
C LEU A 133 -9.58 -1.61 -6.84
N GLY A 134 -10.81 -1.19 -7.10
CA GLY A 134 -11.97 -1.60 -6.33
C GLY A 134 -12.21 -3.10 -6.44
N THR A 135 -12.12 -3.67 -7.65
CA THR A 135 -12.23 -5.13 -7.85
C THR A 135 -11.14 -5.87 -7.10
N PHE A 136 -9.87 -5.43 -7.20
CA PHE A 136 -8.77 -6.10 -6.53
C PHE A 136 -8.93 -6.07 -5.00
N VAL A 137 -9.16 -4.90 -4.42
CA VAL A 137 -9.28 -4.72 -2.97
C VAL A 137 -10.51 -5.45 -2.42
N GLY A 138 -11.65 -5.34 -3.10
CA GLY A 138 -12.88 -6.04 -2.70
C GLY A 138 -12.71 -7.56 -2.75
N THR A 139 -12.07 -8.08 -3.79
CA THR A 139 -11.80 -9.53 -3.90
C THR A 139 -10.77 -9.98 -2.86
N LEU A 140 -9.73 -9.18 -2.56
CA LEU A 140 -8.77 -9.47 -1.49
C LEU A 140 -9.46 -9.59 -0.13
N HIS A 141 -10.27 -8.61 0.22
CA HIS A 141 -11.02 -8.62 1.47
C HIS A 141 -12.00 -9.81 1.54
N ALA A 142 -12.76 -10.06 0.47
CA ALA A 142 -13.71 -11.17 0.42
C ALA A 142 -13.03 -12.55 0.53
N ALA A 143 -11.92 -12.74 -0.19
CA ALA A 143 -11.20 -14.02 -0.23
C ALA A 143 -10.48 -14.36 1.09
N THR A 144 -10.28 -13.37 1.96
CA THR A 144 -9.56 -13.52 3.23
C THR A 144 -10.46 -13.29 4.44
N THR A 145 -11.78 -13.14 4.22
CA THR A 145 -12.75 -12.92 5.30
C THR A 145 -12.81 -14.11 6.23
N ASP A 146 -12.70 -13.85 7.54
CA ASP A 146 -12.76 -14.82 8.65
C ASP A 146 -11.81 -16.02 8.46
N ASP A 147 -10.65 -15.79 7.82
CA ASP A 147 -9.61 -16.78 7.54
C ASP A 147 -8.56 -16.77 8.66
N ALA A 148 -8.62 -17.78 9.54
CA ALA A 148 -7.69 -17.91 10.67
C ALA A 148 -6.23 -18.04 10.22
N ALA A 149 -5.95 -18.73 9.10
CA ALA A 149 -4.59 -18.87 8.60
C ALA A 149 -4.04 -17.52 8.07
N CYS A 150 -4.89 -16.67 7.49
CA CYS A 150 -4.54 -15.30 7.18
C CYS A 150 -4.27 -14.49 8.44
N ALA A 151 -5.10 -14.61 9.46
CA ALA A 151 -4.94 -13.89 10.71
C ALA A 151 -3.59 -14.20 11.39
N ASP A 152 -3.21 -15.47 11.43
CA ASP A 152 -1.92 -15.91 11.99
C ASP A 152 -0.72 -15.48 11.13
N THR A 153 -0.86 -15.54 9.79
CA THR A 153 0.23 -15.24 8.87
C THR A 153 0.54 -13.75 8.81
N PHE A 154 -0.50 -12.92 8.88
CA PHE A 154 -0.43 -11.47 8.67
C PHE A 154 -0.70 -10.69 9.97
N ASP A 155 -0.32 -11.27 11.12
CA ASP A 155 -0.26 -10.51 12.37
C ASP A 155 0.89 -9.50 12.30
N ASN A 156 0.54 -8.21 12.25
CA ASN A 156 1.48 -7.09 12.19
C ASN A 156 1.16 -6.08 13.29
N ARG A 157 0.91 -6.59 14.48
CA ARG A 157 0.53 -5.78 15.64
C ARG A 157 1.50 -4.65 15.94
N PRO A 158 2.83 -4.84 15.90
CA PRO A 158 3.79 -3.76 16.15
C PRO A 158 3.61 -2.56 15.22
N MET A 159 3.35 -2.81 13.92
CA MET A 159 3.13 -1.74 12.94
C MET A 159 1.78 -1.05 13.12
N GLN A 160 0.72 -1.79 13.50
CA GLN A 160 -0.57 -1.19 13.83
C GLN A 160 -0.44 -0.24 15.04
N GLU A 161 0.27 -0.64 16.09
CA GLU A 161 0.50 0.18 17.28
C GLU A 161 1.36 1.40 16.99
N THR A 162 2.41 1.26 16.18
CA THR A 162 3.22 2.38 15.71
C THR A 162 2.37 3.38 14.93
N ARG A 163 1.55 2.89 13.98
CA ARG A 163 0.63 3.73 13.22
C ARG A 163 -0.36 4.47 14.12
N TYR A 164 -0.96 3.77 15.08
CA TYR A 164 -1.85 4.37 16.06
C TYR A 164 -1.17 5.51 16.83
N ALA A 165 0.04 5.27 17.33
CA ALA A 165 0.80 6.26 18.08
C ALA A 165 1.12 7.51 17.22
N VAL A 166 1.59 7.31 15.99
CA VAL A 166 2.06 8.41 15.13
C VAL A 166 0.89 9.12 14.44
N GLN A 167 -0.01 8.39 13.79
CA GLN A 167 -1.03 8.99 12.93
C GLN A 167 -2.30 9.40 13.68
N TYR A 168 -2.67 8.70 14.75
CA TYR A 168 -3.94 8.98 15.45
C TYR A 168 -3.74 9.76 16.75
N LYS A 169 -2.85 9.32 17.65
CA LYS A 169 -2.57 10.07 18.89
C LYS A 169 -1.93 11.44 18.65
N GLY A 170 -1.06 11.53 17.64
CA GLY A 170 -0.35 12.76 17.29
C GLY A 170 -1.21 13.83 16.64
N VAL A 171 -2.40 13.48 16.11
CA VAL A 171 -3.23 14.35 15.27
C VAL A 171 -3.67 15.64 16.00
N THR A 172 -4.00 15.57 17.29
CA THR A 172 -4.41 16.78 18.06
C THR A 172 -3.33 17.85 18.04
N GLY A 173 -2.06 17.44 18.26
CA GLY A 173 -0.92 18.36 18.22
C GLY A 173 -0.73 19.00 16.85
N MET A 174 -0.85 18.22 15.80
CA MET A 174 -0.75 18.70 14.41
C MET A 174 -1.85 19.70 14.06
N LEU A 175 -3.11 19.41 14.47
CA LEU A 175 -4.25 20.29 14.24
C LEU A 175 -4.09 21.63 14.98
N ARG A 176 -3.63 21.61 16.24
CA ARG A 176 -3.31 22.82 17.00
C ARG A 176 -2.23 23.66 16.33
N ALA A 177 -1.12 23.01 15.93
CA ALA A 177 -0.02 23.69 15.25
C ALA A 177 -0.45 24.33 13.92
N ALA A 178 -1.42 23.71 13.23
CA ALA A 178 -2.02 24.23 12.01
C ALA A 178 -3.12 25.26 12.24
N GLY A 179 -3.46 25.58 13.50
CA GLY A 179 -4.53 26.55 13.83
C GLY A 179 -5.94 26.07 13.45
N VAL A 180 -6.17 24.77 13.38
CA VAL A 180 -7.47 24.21 12.98
C VAL A 180 -8.49 24.42 14.10
N PRO A 181 -9.66 25.03 13.82
CA PRO A 181 -10.75 25.10 14.78
C PRO A 181 -11.16 23.69 15.25
N ASP A 182 -11.60 23.58 16.52
CA ASP A 182 -12.06 22.31 17.12
C ASP A 182 -11.01 21.18 17.13
N ALA A 183 -9.71 21.51 17.11
CA ALA A 183 -8.59 20.54 17.11
C ALA A 183 -8.76 19.43 18.16
N GLU A 184 -9.28 19.77 19.37
CA GLU A 184 -9.52 18.81 20.45
C GLU A 184 -10.63 17.79 20.10
N ALA A 185 -11.73 18.27 19.53
CA ALA A 185 -12.85 17.41 19.17
C ALA A 185 -12.46 16.48 18.02
N LEU A 186 -11.77 17.00 17.01
CA LEU A 186 -11.24 16.22 15.88
C LEU A 186 -10.19 15.23 16.35
N GLY A 187 -9.30 15.63 17.26
CA GLY A 187 -8.28 14.76 17.83
C GLY A 187 -8.87 13.58 18.60
N ARG A 188 -9.90 13.81 19.44
CA ARG A 188 -10.61 12.72 20.13
C ARG A 188 -11.25 11.75 19.15
N ARG A 189 -11.84 12.23 18.06
CA ARG A 189 -12.42 11.36 17.01
C ARG A 189 -11.34 10.53 16.30
N ALA A 190 -10.19 11.14 16.01
CA ALA A 190 -9.07 10.41 15.42
C ALA A 190 -8.55 9.29 16.35
N VAL A 191 -8.36 9.59 17.64
CA VAL A 191 -7.95 8.59 18.64
C VAL A 191 -8.96 7.44 18.71
N ALA A 192 -10.26 7.74 18.80
CA ALA A 192 -11.30 6.71 18.85
C ALA A 192 -11.32 5.83 17.58
N LEU A 193 -11.13 6.44 16.40
CA LEU A 193 -10.99 5.68 15.16
C LEU A 193 -9.74 4.77 15.18
N GLY A 194 -8.59 5.31 15.60
CA GLY A 194 -7.36 4.53 15.70
C GLY A 194 -7.48 3.36 16.68
N GLU A 195 -8.16 3.54 17.80
CA GLU A 195 -8.48 2.47 18.76
C GLU A 195 -9.39 1.40 18.14
N ALA A 196 -10.40 1.81 17.38
CA ALA A 196 -11.29 0.88 16.68
C ALA A 196 -10.53 0.05 15.63
N LEU A 197 -9.54 0.64 14.94
CA LEU A 197 -8.70 -0.06 13.96
C LEU A 197 -7.70 -1.04 14.60
N LEU A 198 -7.41 -0.91 15.89
CA LEU A 198 -6.62 -1.89 16.65
C LEU A 198 -7.44 -3.11 17.12
N ALA A 199 -8.76 -3.08 16.99
CA ALA A 199 -9.59 -4.24 17.30
C ALA A 199 -9.30 -5.41 16.33
N PRO A 200 -9.65 -6.66 16.70
CA PRO A 200 -9.46 -7.82 15.85
C PRO A 200 -9.99 -7.60 14.44
N GLY A 201 -9.16 -7.91 13.46
CA GLY A 201 -9.50 -7.80 12.06
C GLY A 201 -10.36 -8.93 11.56
N ARG A 202 -10.84 -8.80 10.31
CA ARG A 202 -11.69 -9.79 9.65
C ARG A 202 -11.22 -10.16 8.25
N CYS A 203 -10.26 -9.43 7.70
CA CYS A 203 -9.70 -9.69 6.37
C CYS A 203 -8.26 -9.20 6.28
N LEU A 204 -7.53 -9.65 5.27
CA LEU A 204 -6.21 -9.09 4.96
C LEU A 204 -6.38 -7.71 4.32
N THR A 205 -5.79 -6.70 4.95
CA THR A 205 -5.69 -5.33 4.43
C THR A 205 -4.29 -5.05 3.95
N MET A 206 -4.13 -4.20 2.95
CA MET A 206 -2.83 -3.65 2.55
C MET A 206 -2.25 -2.73 3.62
N GLY A 207 -3.14 -2.09 4.38
CA GLY A 207 -2.79 -1.22 5.49
C GLY A 207 -2.37 0.18 5.08
N ASP A 208 -1.78 0.37 3.91
CA ASP A 208 -1.32 1.68 3.39
C ASP A 208 -1.72 1.87 1.91
N LEU A 209 -2.98 1.60 1.60
CA LEU A 209 -3.51 1.82 0.25
C LEU A 209 -3.73 3.31 0.00
N TRP A 210 -2.82 3.94 -0.75
CA TRP A 210 -2.85 5.37 -1.08
C TRP A 210 -2.20 5.64 -2.44
N PRO A 211 -2.36 6.82 -3.05
CA PRO A 211 -1.86 7.07 -4.40
C PRO A 211 -0.37 6.82 -4.64
N PRO A 212 0.56 7.03 -3.70
CA PRO A 212 1.97 6.67 -3.86
C PRO A 212 2.26 5.16 -3.92
N SER A 213 1.45 4.30 -3.29
CA SER A 213 1.62 2.84 -3.34
C SER A 213 1.04 2.19 -4.60
N VAL A 214 0.45 2.98 -5.50
CA VAL A 214 -0.14 2.52 -6.76
C VAL A 214 0.66 3.07 -7.94
N LEU A 215 1.36 2.21 -8.68
CA LEU A 215 2.04 2.58 -9.91
C LEU A 215 1.11 2.35 -11.11
N VAL A 216 1.04 3.32 -12.01
CA VAL A 216 0.22 3.25 -13.21
C VAL A 216 1.07 2.74 -14.39
N ALA A 217 0.75 1.54 -14.89
CA ALA A 217 1.37 0.92 -16.04
C ALA A 217 0.42 0.94 -17.25
N GLU A 218 0.93 0.72 -18.45
CA GLU A 218 0.10 0.64 -19.68
C GLU A 218 -0.87 -0.54 -19.60
N ASP A 219 -0.41 -1.67 -19.05
CA ASP A 219 -1.11 -2.93 -18.92
C ASP A 219 -1.85 -3.11 -17.59
N GLY A 220 -2.02 -2.06 -16.80
CA GLY A 220 -2.73 -2.11 -15.51
C GLY A 220 -2.00 -1.41 -14.38
N LEU A 221 -2.17 -1.89 -13.15
CA LEU A 221 -1.65 -1.27 -11.95
C LEU A 221 -0.65 -2.18 -11.22
N ARG A 222 0.27 -1.57 -10.48
CA ARG A 222 1.20 -2.29 -9.61
C ARG A 222 1.08 -1.75 -8.20
N LEU A 223 0.80 -2.62 -7.25
CA LEU A 223 0.69 -2.25 -5.83
C LEU A 223 1.99 -2.58 -5.11
N ILE A 224 2.63 -1.57 -4.56
CA ILE A 224 3.90 -1.64 -3.83
C ILE A 224 3.72 -1.25 -2.37
N ASP A 225 4.72 -1.52 -1.53
CA ASP A 225 4.76 -1.16 -0.11
C ASP A 225 3.68 -1.85 0.75
N TRP A 226 3.82 -3.19 0.87
CA TRP A 226 2.94 -4.04 1.68
C TRP A 226 3.41 -4.21 3.14
N GLU A 227 4.39 -3.47 3.58
CA GLU A 227 4.98 -3.59 4.92
C GLU A 227 4.04 -3.23 6.08
N LEU A 228 2.97 -2.47 5.80
CA LEU A 228 1.90 -2.14 6.73
C LEU A 228 0.70 -3.09 6.63
N ALA A 229 0.78 -4.10 5.76
CA ALA A 229 -0.29 -5.07 5.64
C ALA A 229 -0.51 -5.82 6.96
N HIS A 230 -1.76 -6.12 7.24
CA HIS A 230 -2.15 -6.86 8.44
C HIS A 230 -3.55 -7.44 8.29
N TYR A 231 -3.85 -8.44 9.12
CA TYR A 231 -5.21 -8.93 9.24
C TYR A 231 -6.03 -7.91 10.05
N GLY A 232 -6.79 -7.09 9.35
CA GLY A 232 -7.40 -5.87 9.88
C GLY A 232 -8.86 -5.69 9.49
N ARG A 233 -9.31 -4.45 9.57
CA ARG A 233 -10.66 -4.05 9.15
C ARG A 233 -10.63 -3.45 7.76
N PRO A 234 -11.61 -3.74 6.89
CA PRO A 234 -11.65 -3.24 5.51
C PRO A 234 -11.64 -1.71 5.42
N LEU A 235 -12.19 -1.04 6.44
CA LEU A 235 -12.19 0.43 6.57
C LEU A 235 -10.77 1.01 6.45
N GLN A 236 -9.73 0.28 6.92
CA GLN A 236 -8.35 0.74 6.88
C GLN A 236 -7.92 1.10 5.45
N ASP A 237 -8.18 0.22 4.47
CA ASP A 237 -7.79 0.46 3.08
C ASP A 237 -8.74 1.43 2.39
N VAL A 238 -10.04 1.21 2.54
CA VAL A 238 -11.06 1.99 1.82
C VAL A 238 -11.04 3.46 2.27
N ALA A 239 -11.09 3.72 3.59
CA ALA A 239 -11.10 5.11 4.08
C ALA A 239 -9.76 5.81 3.83
N HIS A 240 -8.63 5.08 3.89
CA HIS A 240 -7.32 5.64 3.61
C HIS A 240 -7.23 6.11 2.15
N LEU A 241 -7.58 5.25 1.20
CA LEU A 241 -7.61 5.64 -0.21
C LEU A 241 -8.58 6.81 -0.47
N LEU A 242 -9.81 6.74 0.05
CA LEU A 242 -10.81 7.79 -0.15
C LEU A 242 -10.37 9.13 0.42
N GLY A 243 -9.74 9.15 1.59
CA GLY A 243 -9.18 10.35 2.20
C GLY A 243 -8.09 10.99 1.33
N HIS A 244 -7.19 10.15 0.78
CA HIS A 244 -6.16 10.62 -0.14
C HIS A 244 -6.73 11.08 -1.49
N LEU A 245 -7.72 10.40 -2.05
CA LEU A 245 -8.40 10.86 -3.26
C LEU A 245 -9.14 12.20 -3.04
N TRP A 246 -9.73 12.39 -1.85
CA TRP A 246 -10.29 13.68 -1.47
C TRP A 246 -9.22 14.78 -1.49
N MET A 247 -8.04 14.55 -0.92
CA MET A 247 -6.92 15.48 -0.97
C MET A 247 -6.43 15.75 -2.41
N GLN A 248 -6.30 14.70 -3.23
CA GLN A 248 -5.93 14.84 -4.65
C GLN A 248 -6.92 15.73 -5.41
N ARG A 249 -8.22 15.52 -5.19
CA ARG A 249 -9.27 16.33 -5.79
C ARG A 249 -9.17 17.82 -5.43
N HIS A 250 -8.88 18.12 -4.15
CA HIS A 250 -8.75 19.51 -3.67
C HIS A 250 -7.47 20.20 -4.13
N ARG A 251 -6.43 19.43 -4.50
CA ARG A 251 -5.17 19.91 -5.04
C ARG A 251 -5.08 19.78 -6.57
N ALA A 252 -6.17 19.37 -7.22
CA ALA A 252 -6.17 19.13 -8.66
C ALA A 252 -5.81 20.42 -9.43
N PRO A 253 -4.95 20.31 -10.46
CA PRO A 253 -4.49 21.47 -11.23
C PRO A 253 -5.59 22.09 -12.10
N SER A 254 -6.69 21.37 -12.30
CA SER A 254 -7.83 21.85 -13.09
C SER A 254 -9.13 21.19 -12.64
N PRO A 255 -10.31 21.79 -12.94
CA PRO A 255 -11.61 21.17 -12.71
C PRO A 255 -11.74 19.79 -13.40
N ALA A 256 -11.19 19.62 -14.60
CA ALA A 256 -11.23 18.35 -15.31
C ALA A 256 -10.51 17.22 -14.56
N VAL A 257 -9.34 17.50 -13.96
CA VAL A 257 -8.63 16.54 -13.11
C VAL A 257 -9.40 16.29 -11.81
N ALA A 258 -10.01 17.32 -11.20
CA ALA A 258 -10.85 17.13 -10.01
C ALA A 258 -12.05 16.21 -10.28
N ASP A 259 -12.70 16.36 -11.44
CA ASP A 259 -13.81 15.50 -11.87
C ASP A 259 -13.33 14.07 -12.17
N ALA A 260 -12.16 13.92 -12.78
CA ALA A 260 -11.55 12.62 -13.05
C ALA A 260 -11.24 11.87 -11.74
N VAL A 261 -10.71 12.54 -10.71
CA VAL A 261 -10.51 11.94 -9.37
C VAL A 261 -11.87 11.55 -8.75
N GLY A 262 -12.92 12.35 -8.97
CA GLY A 262 -14.28 12.00 -8.58
C GLY A 262 -14.78 10.73 -9.24
N ALA A 263 -14.56 10.59 -10.55
CA ALA A 263 -14.92 9.41 -11.34
C ALA A 263 -14.15 8.16 -10.86
N LEU A 264 -12.84 8.30 -10.60
CA LEU A 264 -12.01 7.21 -10.02
C LEU A 264 -12.61 6.73 -8.70
N ARG A 265 -12.93 7.65 -7.78
CA ARG A 265 -13.53 7.31 -6.48
C ARG A 265 -14.84 6.54 -6.64
N THR A 266 -15.73 7.02 -7.50
CA THR A 266 -17.03 6.37 -7.74
C THR A 266 -16.82 4.96 -8.29
N ALA A 267 -16.01 4.82 -9.35
CA ALA A 267 -15.73 3.53 -9.95
C ALA A 267 -15.05 2.54 -8.99
N PHE A 268 -14.18 3.05 -8.11
CA PHE A 268 -13.57 2.24 -7.05
C PHE A 268 -14.62 1.68 -6.10
N LEU A 269 -15.52 2.52 -5.57
CA LEU A 269 -16.54 2.10 -4.62
C LEU A 269 -17.52 1.10 -5.27
N ASP A 270 -18.01 1.38 -6.48
CA ASP A 270 -18.96 0.50 -7.19
C ASP A 270 -18.34 -0.88 -7.43
N ALA A 271 -17.09 -0.93 -7.88
CA ALA A 271 -16.38 -2.16 -8.12
C ALA A 271 -16.01 -2.90 -6.81
N TYR A 272 -15.65 -2.18 -5.76
CA TYR A 272 -15.34 -2.73 -4.44
C TYR A 272 -16.57 -3.45 -3.86
N TRP A 273 -17.73 -2.78 -3.80
CA TRP A 273 -18.95 -3.38 -3.28
C TRP A 273 -19.42 -4.57 -4.14
N THR A 274 -19.27 -4.45 -5.46
CA THR A 274 -19.58 -5.58 -6.37
C THR A 274 -18.68 -6.78 -6.08
N ALA A 275 -17.40 -6.57 -5.84
CA ALA A 275 -16.43 -7.64 -5.60
C ALA A 275 -16.60 -8.29 -4.22
N LEU A 276 -17.03 -7.55 -3.20
CA LEU A 276 -17.38 -8.12 -1.89
C LEU A 276 -18.55 -9.10 -1.99
N GLY A 277 -19.54 -8.79 -2.81
CA GLY A 277 -20.72 -9.64 -2.98
C GLY A 277 -21.44 -9.92 -1.65
N ASN A 278 -21.69 -11.19 -1.37
CA ASN A 278 -22.46 -11.64 -0.20
C ASN A 278 -21.71 -11.54 1.14
N VAL A 279 -20.42 -11.26 1.15
CA VAL A 279 -19.66 -11.08 2.41
C VAL A 279 -19.70 -9.63 2.91
N ALA A 280 -20.27 -8.71 2.14
CA ALA A 280 -20.30 -7.29 2.48
C ALA A 280 -20.90 -7.04 3.87
N ASP A 281 -22.09 -7.57 4.16
CA ASP A 281 -22.80 -7.39 5.43
C ASP A 281 -22.04 -8.01 6.63
N ALA A 282 -21.22 -9.03 6.36
CA ALA A 282 -20.39 -9.65 7.37
C ALA A 282 -19.13 -8.82 7.68
N LEU A 283 -18.53 -8.20 6.67
CA LEU A 283 -17.30 -7.41 6.81
C LEU A 283 -17.55 -6.00 7.32
N TRP A 284 -18.64 -5.35 6.85
CA TRP A 284 -18.97 -3.99 7.21
C TRP A 284 -20.09 -3.98 8.25
N THR A 285 -19.78 -3.54 9.44
CA THR A 285 -20.75 -3.40 10.53
C THR A 285 -21.31 -1.98 10.54
N GLU A 286 -22.45 -1.77 11.24
CA GLU A 286 -23.04 -0.41 11.41
C GLU A 286 -22.08 0.61 12.05
N GLN A 287 -20.97 0.15 12.63
CA GLN A 287 -19.96 1.01 13.25
C GLN A 287 -18.85 1.44 12.27
N GLU A 288 -18.77 0.87 11.09
CA GLU A 288 -17.82 1.15 10.03
C GLU A 288 -18.47 1.91 8.87
#